data_de7ae3e47bb3ea5c1bac6b1acca57dce
#
_entry.id   de7ae3e47bb3ea5c1bac6b1acca57dce
#
_cell.length_a   1.000
_cell.length_b   1.000
_cell.length_c   1.000
_cell.angle_alpha   90.00
_cell.angle_beta   90.00
_cell.angle_gamma   90.00
#
_symmetry.space_group_name_H-M   'P 1'
#
loop_
_entity.id
_entity.type
_entity.pdbx_description
1 polymer ?
#
loop_
_entity_poly.entity_id
_entity_poly.type
_entity_poly.pdbx_seq_one_letter_code
_entity_poly.pdbx_strand_id
1 'polypeptide(L)'
;MSIFNHTPKNNYMICENDENTPSIMPLFTEISGQNDSECKTLNTKGLPILALRNMVLFPGVAIPVNVGRTKSLQLIKDAQNSHTPIGVVCQRDAAVEDPGKDDLYEVGVIGEIIKILEMPDESTTVILQGKMKRFRIDEITETFPYMRANVSLENEILPDANDKEFEALVSALKDLTFELLKNIGEQAKELVFAIRNIDSAHYLVNFLGANIPLSATQKQELLTISNIKERLFKLYEMLTQEAQLLQIKADIQSKTREDLNQQQREHFLQQQIRTIQEELGGNMQD
;
A
#
# COMPACT_ATOMS: atom_id res chain seq x y z
N MET A 1 -19.11 7.65 43.39
CA MET A 1 -19.34 8.27 42.07
C MET A 1 -18.01 8.34 41.39
N SER A 2 -17.69 7.35 40.60
CA SER A 2 -16.39 7.23 39.90
C SER A 2 -16.66 7.34 38.41
N ILE A 3 -16.11 8.38 37.80
CA ILE A 3 -16.25 8.72 36.38
C ILE A 3 -15.17 7.93 35.63
N PHE A 4 -15.57 6.93 34.86
CA PHE A 4 -14.69 6.20 33.96
C PHE A 4 -14.31 7.11 32.78
N ASN A 5 -13.07 7.58 32.76
CA ASN A 5 -12.42 8.13 31.57
C ASN A 5 -11.97 6.96 30.70
N HIS A 6 -12.67 6.72 29.60
CA HIS A 6 -12.20 5.87 28.53
C HIS A 6 -11.34 6.71 27.59
N THR A 7 -10.04 6.62 27.78
CA THR A 7 -9.07 7.02 26.76
C THR A 7 -8.89 5.86 25.77
N PRO A 8 -9.04 6.04 24.47
CA PRO A 8 -8.73 4.99 23.51
C PRO A 8 -7.22 4.72 23.53
N LYS A 9 -6.86 3.46 23.81
CA LYS A 9 -5.48 2.98 23.71
C LYS A 9 -5.06 2.97 22.24
N ASN A 10 -4.19 3.90 21.86
CA ASN A 10 -3.49 3.90 20.58
C ASN A 10 -2.50 2.73 20.56
N ASN A 11 -2.84 1.66 19.85
CA ASN A 11 -1.89 0.63 19.48
C ASN A 11 -1.18 1.05 18.18
N TYR A 12 -0.01 1.65 18.33
CA TYR A 12 0.92 1.84 17.20
C TYR A 12 1.97 0.74 17.27
N MET A 13 2.04 -0.11 16.25
CA MET A 13 3.19 -0.96 16.01
C MET A 13 4.18 -0.20 15.15
N ILE A 14 5.38 -0.01 15.68
CA ILE A 14 6.55 0.51 14.96
C ILE A 14 7.14 -0.68 14.21
N CYS A 15 7.16 -0.65 12.89
CA CYS A 15 7.91 -1.61 12.08
C CYS A 15 9.25 -0.99 11.69
N GLU A 16 10.34 -1.60 12.13
CA GLU A 16 11.69 -1.33 11.63
C GLU A 16 11.77 -1.71 10.14
N ASN A 17 12.29 -0.79 9.35
CA ASN A 17 12.43 -0.94 7.90
C ASN A 17 13.61 -1.84 7.57
N ASP A 18 13.34 -3.09 7.18
CA ASP A 18 14.19 -3.80 6.24
C ASP A 18 13.75 -3.47 4.82
N GLU A 19 14.68 -3.07 3.96
CA GLU A 19 14.45 -2.43 2.65
C GLU A 19 13.69 -3.28 1.61
N ASN A 20 13.12 -4.44 1.98
CA ASN A 20 12.50 -5.38 1.04
C ASN A 20 11.17 -6.02 1.48
N THR A 21 10.54 -5.56 2.55
CA THR A 21 9.21 -6.04 2.91
C THR A 21 8.17 -4.93 2.76
N PRO A 22 7.14 -5.09 1.92
CA PRO A 22 6.03 -4.14 1.88
C PRO A 22 5.32 -4.17 3.22
N SER A 23 5.46 -3.10 3.99
CA SER A 23 4.76 -2.92 5.26
C SER A 23 3.27 -2.78 5.00
N ILE A 24 2.49 -3.81 5.29
CA ILE A 24 1.03 -3.78 5.25
C ILE A 24 0.58 -3.22 6.60
N MET A 25 0.32 -1.93 6.67
CA MET A 25 -0.39 -1.32 7.80
C MET A 25 -1.70 -0.72 7.30
N PRO A 26 -2.83 -1.38 7.51
CA PRO A 26 -4.13 -0.73 7.30
C PRO A 26 -4.40 0.22 8.47
N LEU A 27 -4.34 1.51 8.22
CA LEU A 27 -4.90 2.49 9.14
C LEU A 27 -6.41 2.52 8.92
N PHE A 28 -7.16 1.85 9.83
CA PHE A 28 -8.61 1.93 9.82
C PHE A 28 -9.05 3.29 10.32
N THR A 29 -9.46 4.16 9.45
CA THR A 29 -10.39 5.23 9.78
C THR A 29 -11.73 4.87 9.18
N GLU A 30 -12.66 4.43 10.02
CA GLU A 30 -14.07 4.40 9.65
C GLU A 30 -14.48 5.81 9.25
N ILE A 31 -14.59 6.02 7.97
CA ILE A 31 -15.29 7.21 7.46
C ILE A 31 -16.76 6.84 7.46
N SER A 32 -17.38 6.96 8.63
CA SER A 32 -18.83 7.16 8.70
C SER A 32 -19.16 8.32 7.79
N GLY A 33 -19.94 8.06 6.73
CA GLY A 33 -20.42 8.97 5.73
C GLY A 33 -20.37 10.46 6.05
N GLN A 34 -19.22 11.07 5.91
CA GLN A 34 -19.14 12.52 5.86
C GLN A 34 -19.54 12.95 4.47
N ASN A 35 -20.70 13.55 4.44
CA ASN A 35 -21.34 14.18 3.30
C ASN A 35 -20.32 14.90 2.41
N ASP A 36 -20.39 14.59 1.11
CA ASP A 36 -19.77 15.35 0.01
C ASP A 36 -20.14 16.85 -0.03
N SER A 37 -20.97 17.29 0.90
CA SER A 37 -21.55 18.63 0.98
C SER A 37 -20.63 19.71 1.56
N GLU A 38 -19.48 19.39 2.16
CA GLU A 38 -18.52 20.39 2.64
C GLU A 38 -17.32 20.61 1.70
N CYS A 39 -17.45 20.31 0.44
CA CYS A 39 -16.47 20.76 -0.53
C CYS A 39 -16.64 22.28 -0.78
N LYS A 40 -16.29 23.11 0.22
CA LYS A 40 -15.94 24.51 -0.01
C LYS A 40 -14.98 24.50 -1.20
N THR A 41 -15.37 25.18 -2.26
CA THR A 41 -14.73 25.34 -3.56
C THR A 41 -13.24 24.95 -3.53
N LEU A 42 -12.96 23.70 -3.94
CA LEU A 42 -11.59 23.24 -4.08
C LEU A 42 -10.90 24.16 -5.09
N ASN A 43 -9.89 24.88 -4.63
CA ASN A 43 -9.16 25.75 -5.54
C ASN A 43 -8.25 24.89 -6.43
N THR A 44 -8.68 24.67 -7.68
CA THR A 44 -7.94 23.90 -8.68
C THR A 44 -6.76 24.68 -9.25
N LYS A 45 -6.64 25.97 -8.94
CA LYS A 45 -5.53 26.83 -9.36
C LYS A 45 -4.52 26.96 -8.23
N GLY A 46 -3.27 26.65 -8.54
CA GLY A 46 -2.18 26.77 -7.56
C GLY A 46 -2.29 25.77 -6.40
N LEU A 47 -2.84 24.57 -6.61
CA LEU A 47 -2.93 23.51 -5.61
C LEU A 47 -1.52 23.09 -5.17
N PRO A 48 -1.22 23.06 -3.85
CA PRO A 48 0.05 22.52 -3.36
C PRO A 48 0.18 21.04 -3.70
N ILE A 49 1.31 20.63 -4.29
CA ILE A 49 1.55 19.25 -4.75
C ILE A 49 2.61 18.58 -3.90
N LEU A 50 2.24 17.47 -3.24
CA LEU A 50 3.14 16.59 -2.53
C LEU A 50 3.52 15.40 -3.40
N ALA A 51 4.80 15.28 -3.72
CA ALA A 51 5.35 14.17 -4.49
C ALA A 51 5.76 13.02 -3.57
N LEU A 52 5.15 11.83 -3.75
CA LEU A 52 5.44 10.62 -2.99
C LEU A 52 6.45 9.73 -3.73
N ARG A 53 7.35 9.09 -2.97
CA ARG A 53 8.28 8.08 -3.49
C ARG A 53 7.70 6.68 -3.28
N ASN A 54 7.61 5.89 -4.36
CA ASN A 54 7.15 4.49 -4.32
C ASN A 54 5.79 4.25 -3.65
N MET A 55 5.00 5.29 -3.46
CA MET A 55 3.69 5.20 -2.82
C MET A 55 2.64 5.92 -3.65
N VAL A 56 1.45 5.33 -3.73
CA VAL A 56 0.29 5.90 -4.42
C VAL A 56 -0.85 6.03 -3.43
N LEU A 57 -1.39 7.24 -3.30
CA LEU A 57 -2.58 7.49 -2.51
C LEU A 57 -3.83 7.15 -3.35
N PHE A 58 -4.75 6.40 -2.76
CA PHE A 58 -6.04 6.09 -3.40
C PHE A 58 -7.18 6.89 -2.77
N PRO A 59 -8.26 7.17 -3.53
CA PRO A 59 -9.44 7.83 -2.99
C PRO A 59 -10.04 7.08 -1.81
N GLY A 60 -10.35 7.82 -0.74
CA GLY A 60 -10.93 7.29 0.50
C GLY A 60 -9.93 6.60 1.45
N VAL A 61 -8.73 6.29 1.02
CA VAL A 61 -7.74 5.52 1.80
C VAL A 61 -6.81 6.46 2.57
N ALA A 62 -6.46 6.08 3.80
CA ALA A 62 -5.46 6.77 4.60
C ALA A 62 -4.13 6.01 4.56
N ILE A 63 -3.02 6.73 4.39
CA ILE A 63 -1.68 6.16 4.37
C ILE A 63 -0.72 6.98 5.25
N PRO A 64 0.20 6.32 5.98
CA PRO A 64 1.32 6.98 6.62
C PRO A 64 2.41 7.28 5.59
N VAL A 65 2.93 8.49 5.59
CA VAL A 65 3.99 8.95 4.67
C VAL A 65 5.13 9.54 5.47
N ASN A 66 6.34 9.04 5.28
CA ASN A 66 7.54 9.64 5.85
C ASN A 66 7.97 10.84 5.00
N VAL A 67 8.07 12.00 5.64
CA VAL A 67 8.43 13.27 5.00
C VAL A 67 9.77 13.75 5.54
N GLY A 68 10.79 13.77 4.67
CA GLY A 68 12.13 14.21 5.06
C GLY A 68 12.64 15.43 4.26
N ARG A 69 12.02 15.74 3.11
CA ARG A 69 12.45 16.86 2.28
C ARG A 69 11.97 18.20 2.86
N THR A 70 12.84 19.20 2.91
CA THR A 70 12.51 20.54 3.44
C THR A 70 11.29 21.16 2.75
N LYS A 71 11.20 21.07 1.42
CA LYS A 71 10.05 21.58 0.66
C LYS A 71 8.75 20.88 1.04
N SER A 72 8.79 19.55 1.23
CA SER A 72 7.63 18.77 1.64
C SER A 72 7.19 19.06 3.07
N LEU A 73 8.14 19.20 4.00
CA LEU A 73 7.86 19.57 5.38
C LEU A 73 7.21 20.96 5.48
N GLN A 74 7.69 21.92 4.68
CA GLN A 74 7.10 23.26 4.64
C GLN A 74 5.68 23.22 4.07
N LEU A 75 5.46 22.48 2.97
CA LEU A 75 4.13 22.28 2.40
C LEU A 75 3.16 21.72 3.44
N ILE A 76 3.56 20.66 4.16
CA ILE A 76 2.74 19.98 5.16
C ILE A 76 2.37 20.95 6.31
N LYS A 77 3.35 21.72 6.82
CA LYS A 77 3.12 22.71 7.89
C LYS A 77 2.16 23.82 7.44
N ASP A 78 2.36 24.34 6.24
CA ASP A 78 1.50 25.41 5.69
C ASP A 78 0.09 24.90 5.43
N ALA A 79 -0.06 23.70 4.85
CA ALA A 79 -1.35 23.08 4.58
C ALA A 79 -2.10 22.75 5.88
N GLN A 80 -1.42 22.27 6.91
CA GLN A 80 -2.03 21.99 8.21
C GLN A 80 -2.52 23.29 8.88
N ASN A 81 -1.70 24.35 8.88
CA ASN A 81 -2.05 25.63 9.51
C ASN A 81 -3.25 26.29 8.80
N SER A 82 -3.34 26.15 7.49
CA SER A 82 -4.42 26.74 6.69
C SER A 82 -5.62 25.81 6.51
N HIS A 83 -5.54 24.56 6.97
CA HIS A 83 -6.56 23.52 6.75
C HIS A 83 -6.94 23.40 5.27
N THR A 84 -5.93 23.49 4.39
CA THR A 84 -6.14 23.39 2.95
C THR A 84 -5.83 22.00 2.44
N PRO A 85 -6.63 21.45 1.50
CA PRO A 85 -6.31 20.19 0.85
C PRO A 85 -5.05 20.34 0.00
N ILE A 86 -4.36 19.22 -0.19
CA ILE A 86 -3.16 19.11 -1.01
C ILE A 86 -3.38 18.13 -2.15
N GLY A 87 -2.70 18.31 -3.27
CA GLY A 87 -2.60 17.30 -4.31
C GLY A 87 -1.48 16.33 -3.97
N VAL A 88 -1.78 15.04 -3.98
CA VAL A 88 -0.81 13.98 -3.72
C VAL A 88 -0.59 13.17 -4.98
N VAL A 89 0.66 13.06 -5.41
CA VAL A 89 1.03 12.41 -6.67
C VAL A 89 2.28 11.56 -6.48
N CYS A 90 2.37 10.43 -7.19
CA CYS A 90 3.54 9.56 -7.13
C CYS A 90 4.63 10.05 -8.10
N GLN A 91 5.90 9.92 -7.70
CA GLN A 91 7.05 10.09 -8.60
C GLN A 91 7.21 8.87 -9.50
N ARG A 92 7.67 9.10 -10.74
CA ARG A 92 8.05 8.04 -11.68
C ARG A 92 9.35 7.37 -11.25
N ASP A 93 10.33 8.18 -10.84
CA ASP A 93 11.62 7.73 -10.33
C ASP A 93 11.83 8.23 -8.90
N ALA A 94 11.92 7.30 -7.96
CA ALA A 94 12.13 7.60 -6.54
C ALA A 94 13.53 8.19 -6.25
N ALA A 95 14.51 8.03 -7.14
CA ALA A 95 15.87 8.53 -6.98
C ALA A 95 15.96 10.05 -7.17
N VAL A 96 15.01 10.65 -7.90
CA VAL A 96 14.99 12.10 -8.13
C VAL A 96 14.66 12.83 -6.83
N GLU A 97 15.58 13.69 -6.36
CA GLU A 97 15.38 14.43 -5.11
C GLU A 97 14.41 15.60 -5.26
N ASP A 98 14.52 16.36 -6.33
CA ASP A 98 13.67 17.53 -6.62
C ASP A 98 12.92 17.30 -7.95
N PRO A 99 11.77 16.59 -7.92
CA PRO A 99 11.08 16.20 -9.12
C PRO A 99 10.45 17.39 -9.84
N GLY A 100 10.61 17.44 -11.16
CA GLY A 100 9.88 18.31 -12.08
C GLY A 100 8.57 17.67 -12.55
N LYS A 101 7.91 18.31 -13.53
CA LYS A 101 6.64 17.81 -14.10
C LYS A 101 6.79 16.42 -14.71
N ASP A 102 7.88 16.19 -15.44
CA ASP A 102 8.11 14.96 -16.20
C ASP A 102 8.45 13.76 -15.28
N ASP A 103 8.92 14.06 -14.05
CA ASP A 103 9.24 13.07 -13.02
C ASP A 103 8.02 12.62 -12.23
N LEU A 104 6.86 13.24 -12.44
CA LEU A 104 5.61 12.91 -11.77
C LEU A 104 4.66 12.14 -12.68
N TYR A 105 3.81 11.32 -12.09
CA TYR A 105 2.64 10.82 -12.80
C TYR A 105 1.61 11.94 -12.96
N GLU A 106 0.80 11.86 -14.00
CA GLU A 106 -0.16 12.92 -14.32
C GLU A 106 -1.36 12.94 -13.39
N VAL A 107 -1.80 11.76 -12.94
CA VAL A 107 -3.00 11.59 -12.11
C VAL A 107 -2.59 11.42 -10.66
N GLY A 108 -3.22 12.21 -9.81
CA GLY A 108 -3.09 12.16 -8.36
C GLY A 108 -4.44 12.19 -7.64
N VAL A 109 -4.40 12.24 -6.32
CA VAL A 109 -5.57 12.27 -5.44
C VAL A 109 -5.51 13.49 -4.55
N ILE A 110 -6.65 14.16 -4.36
CA ILE A 110 -6.75 15.22 -3.37
C ILE A 110 -6.64 14.59 -1.97
N GLY A 111 -5.66 15.03 -1.22
CA GLY A 111 -5.37 14.54 0.12
C GLY A 111 -5.64 15.59 1.19
N GLU A 112 -5.92 15.11 2.38
CA GLU A 112 -6.03 15.89 3.60
C GLU A 112 -5.07 15.35 4.65
N ILE A 113 -4.46 16.26 5.41
CA ILE A 113 -3.55 15.89 6.50
C ILE A 113 -4.39 15.60 7.74
N ILE A 114 -4.41 14.34 8.17
CA ILE A 114 -5.12 13.93 9.39
C ILE A 114 -4.28 14.19 10.62
N LYS A 115 -3.00 13.81 10.57
CA LYS A 115 -2.11 13.92 11.73
C LYS A 115 -0.65 13.99 11.28
N ILE A 116 0.13 14.78 12.01
CA ILE A 116 1.59 14.80 11.90
C ILE A 116 2.16 14.16 13.17
N LEU A 117 3.07 13.22 12.99
CA LEU A 117 3.77 12.50 14.05
C LEU A 117 5.26 12.83 13.91
N GLU A 118 5.81 13.49 14.90
CA GLU A 118 7.25 13.71 15.01
C GLU A 118 7.84 12.54 15.81
N MET A 119 8.75 11.83 15.20
CA MET A 119 9.38 10.65 15.80
C MET A 119 10.63 11.07 16.58
N PRO A 120 11.08 10.26 17.58
CA PRO A 120 12.27 10.59 18.38
C PRO A 120 13.57 10.68 17.58
N ASP A 121 13.63 10.12 16.37
CA ASP A 121 14.74 10.15 15.42
C ASP A 121 14.72 11.40 14.49
N GLU A 122 13.90 12.42 14.84
CA GLU A 122 13.68 13.63 14.03
C GLU A 122 12.98 13.37 12.68
N SER A 123 12.57 12.13 12.39
CA SER A 123 11.75 11.87 11.22
C SER A 123 10.30 12.31 11.42
N THR A 124 9.67 12.81 10.35
CA THR A 124 8.28 13.26 10.40
C THR A 124 7.42 12.31 9.57
N THR A 125 6.48 11.64 10.24
CA THR A 125 5.46 10.82 9.59
C THR A 125 4.15 11.57 9.55
N VAL A 126 3.55 11.65 8.37
CA VAL A 126 2.27 12.33 8.13
C VAL A 126 1.23 11.31 7.74
N ILE A 127 0.08 11.31 8.41
CA ILE A 127 -1.06 10.50 8.01
C ILE A 127 -1.88 11.33 7.02
N LEU A 128 -1.89 10.88 5.77
CA LEU A 128 -2.65 11.48 4.68
C LEU A 128 -3.88 10.65 4.39
N GLN A 129 -5.02 11.31 4.23
CA GLN A 129 -6.25 10.70 3.78
C GLN A 129 -6.63 11.19 2.38
N GLY A 130 -6.85 10.27 1.46
CA GLY A 130 -7.37 10.59 0.14
C GLY A 130 -8.85 10.99 0.21
N LYS A 131 -9.21 12.12 -0.38
CA LYS A 131 -10.62 12.45 -0.66
C LYS A 131 -11.10 11.61 -1.84
N MET A 132 -12.42 11.47 -2.01
CA MET A 132 -13.01 10.75 -3.15
C MET A 132 -12.90 11.58 -4.45
N LYS A 133 -11.75 12.22 -4.67
CA LYS A 133 -11.51 13.10 -5.83
C LYS A 133 -10.11 12.90 -6.37
N ARG A 134 -10.04 12.52 -7.64
CA ARG A 134 -8.80 12.46 -8.41
C ARG A 134 -8.62 13.76 -9.19
N PHE A 135 -7.39 14.05 -9.55
CA PHE A 135 -7.05 15.18 -10.39
C PHE A 135 -5.96 14.81 -11.39
N ARG A 136 -5.89 15.60 -12.48
CA ARG A 136 -4.80 15.57 -13.44
C ARG A 136 -4.02 16.86 -13.33
N ILE A 137 -2.71 16.80 -13.38
CA ILE A 137 -1.83 17.97 -13.41
C ILE A 137 -1.85 18.56 -14.84
N ASP A 138 -2.35 19.78 -14.95
CA ASP A 138 -2.34 20.52 -16.21
C ASP A 138 -1.00 21.23 -16.38
N GLU A 139 -0.62 22.04 -15.39
CA GLU A 139 0.58 22.88 -15.43
C GLU A 139 1.15 23.09 -14.03
N ILE A 140 2.49 23.02 -13.90
CA ILE A 140 3.19 23.46 -12.68
C ILE A 140 3.37 24.96 -12.74
N THR A 141 2.83 25.67 -11.78
CA THR A 141 2.86 27.14 -11.72
C THR A 141 4.03 27.67 -10.90
N GLU A 142 4.40 26.95 -9.83
CA GLU A 142 5.46 27.33 -8.91
C GLU A 142 6.23 26.09 -8.45
N THR A 143 7.53 26.25 -8.19
CA THR A 143 8.41 25.19 -7.64
C THR A 143 9.04 25.59 -6.29
N PHE A 144 8.88 26.83 -5.88
CA PHE A 144 9.39 27.38 -4.62
C PHE A 144 8.29 28.18 -3.89
N PRO A 145 8.13 28.08 -2.54
CA PRO A 145 8.92 27.22 -1.61
C PRO A 145 8.66 25.72 -1.74
N TYR A 146 7.54 25.34 -2.34
CA TYR A 146 7.15 23.98 -2.72
C TYR A 146 6.34 24.03 -4.02
N MET A 147 6.14 22.86 -4.61
CA MET A 147 5.45 22.74 -5.89
C MET A 147 3.99 23.13 -5.78
N ARG A 148 3.51 23.95 -6.73
CA ARG A 148 2.10 24.27 -6.95
C ARG A 148 1.73 24.00 -8.39
N ALA A 149 0.51 23.55 -8.62
CA ALA A 149 0.03 23.24 -9.96
C ALA A 149 -1.41 23.68 -10.17
N ASN A 150 -1.73 23.98 -11.42
CA ASN A 150 -3.11 24.02 -11.90
C ASN A 150 -3.54 22.58 -12.22
N VAL A 151 -4.72 22.19 -11.78
CA VAL A 151 -5.21 20.83 -11.90
C VAL A 151 -6.64 20.80 -12.40
N SER A 152 -6.96 19.76 -13.17
CA SER A 152 -8.33 19.43 -13.60
C SER A 152 -8.83 18.25 -12.77
N LEU A 153 -10.04 18.35 -12.21
CA LEU A 153 -10.65 17.26 -11.46
C LEU A 153 -11.13 16.16 -12.42
N GLU A 154 -10.82 14.92 -12.08
CA GLU A 154 -11.30 13.74 -12.79
C GLU A 154 -12.42 13.05 -12.01
N ASN A 155 -13.56 12.85 -12.65
CA ASN A 155 -14.67 12.13 -12.08
C ASN A 155 -14.49 10.62 -12.28
N GLU A 156 -14.90 9.83 -11.30
CA GLU A 156 -14.99 8.38 -11.42
C GLU A 156 -16.35 7.99 -11.99
N ILE A 157 -16.34 6.98 -12.84
CA ILE A 157 -17.54 6.39 -13.43
C ILE A 157 -17.91 5.19 -12.55
N LEU A 158 -19.01 5.35 -11.81
CA LEU A 158 -19.52 4.29 -10.94
C LEU A 158 -20.37 3.31 -11.76
N PRO A 159 -20.37 2.01 -11.40
CA PRO A 159 -21.25 1.03 -12.02
C PRO A 159 -22.71 1.32 -11.67
N ASP A 160 -23.63 0.78 -12.47
CA ASP A 160 -25.07 0.85 -12.19
C ASP A 160 -25.41 0.12 -10.89
N ALA A 161 -26.44 0.62 -10.17
CA ALA A 161 -26.82 0.10 -8.85
C ALA A 161 -27.22 -1.39 -8.82
N ASN A 162 -27.53 -2.00 -9.97
CA ASN A 162 -27.94 -3.40 -10.12
C ASN A 162 -27.03 -4.18 -11.09
N ASP A 163 -25.79 -3.79 -11.26
CA ASP A 163 -24.84 -4.50 -12.12
C ASP A 163 -24.39 -5.82 -11.44
N LYS A 164 -25.11 -6.90 -11.78
CA LYS A 164 -24.81 -8.25 -11.24
C LYS A 164 -23.43 -8.76 -11.60
N GLU A 165 -22.89 -8.35 -12.74
CA GLU A 165 -21.54 -8.72 -13.15
C GLU A 165 -20.50 -8.02 -12.24
N PHE A 166 -20.74 -6.77 -11.93
CA PHE A 166 -19.90 -6.03 -10.97
C PHE A 166 -19.95 -6.66 -9.57
N GLU A 167 -21.14 -7.02 -9.07
CA GLU A 167 -21.28 -7.70 -7.77
C GLU A 167 -20.56 -9.06 -7.75
N ALA A 168 -20.71 -9.86 -8.80
CA ALA A 168 -20.01 -11.13 -8.92
C ALA A 168 -18.49 -10.97 -8.94
N LEU A 169 -17.99 -9.93 -9.65
CA LEU A 169 -16.57 -9.64 -9.73
C LEU A 169 -16.02 -9.15 -8.37
N VAL A 170 -16.79 -8.35 -7.61
CA VAL A 170 -16.44 -7.94 -6.25
C VAL A 170 -16.32 -9.16 -5.32
N SER A 171 -17.26 -10.10 -5.42
CA SER A 171 -17.20 -11.35 -4.63
C SER A 171 -15.96 -12.17 -4.99
N ALA A 172 -15.70 -12.37 -6.27
CA ALA A 172 -14.52 -13.10 -6.75
C ALA A 172 -13.21 -12.43 -6.30
N LEU A 173 -13.15 -11.09 -6.30
CA LEU A 173 -12.01 -10.34 -5.80
C LEU A 173 -11.79 -10.56 -4.29
N LYS A 174 -12.86 -10.52 -3.49
CA LYS A 174 -12.79 -10.82 -2.05
C LYS A 174 -12.26 -12.23 -1.80
N ASP A 175 -12.79 -13.23 -2.51
CA ASP A 175 -12.40 -14.63 -2.35
C ASP A 175 -10.92 -14.84 -2.70
N LEU A 176 -10.47 -14.30 -3.84
CA LEU A 176 -9.07 -14.36 -4.26
C LEU A 176 -8.15 -13.67 -3.23
N THR A 177 -8.56 -12.51 -2.73
CA THR A 177 -7.77 -11.79 -1.72
C THR A 177 -7.68 -12.60 -0.42
N PHE A 178 -8.77 -13.22 0.05
CA PHE A 178 -8.74 -14.08 1.23
C PHE A 178 -7.85 -15.30 1.04
N GLU A 179 -7.82 -15.87 -0.15
CA GLU A 179 -6.92 -16.98 -0.47
C GLU A 179 -5.45 -16.58 -0.37
N LEU A 180 -5.09 -15.44 -0.95
CA LEU A 180 -3.74 -14.88 -0.85
C LEU A 180 -3.33 -14.58 0.59
N LEU A 181 -4.23 -14.00 1.38
CA LEU A 181 -3.96 -13.61 2.75
C LEU A 181 -3.81 -14.81 3.71
N LYS A 182 -4.38 -15.99 3.39
CA LYS A 182 -4.17 -17.22 4.20
C LYS A 182 -2.69 -17.58 4.33
N ASN A 183 -1.88 -17.26 3.33
CA ASN A 183 -0.47 -17.60 3.29
C ASN A 183 0.44 -16.61 4.06
N ILE A 184 -0.10 -15.47 4.49
CA ILE A 184 0.66 -14.37 5.16
C ILE A 184 0.68 -14.52 6.70
N GLY A 185 -0.21 -15.33 7.27
CA GLY A 185 -0.25 -15.61 8.72
C GLY A 185 -1.06 -14.59 9.54
N GLU A 186 -0.64 -14.36 10.80
CA GLU A 186 -1.39 -13.57 11.79
C GLU A 186 -1.61 -12.10 11.37
N GLN A 187 -0.65 -11.51 10.69
CA GLN A 187 -0.72 -10.10 10.22
C GLN A 187 -1.86 -9.88 9.20
N ALA A 188 -2.28 -10.94 8.52
CA ALA A 188 -3.39 -10.87 7.56
C ALA A 188 -4.77 -10.79 8.25
N LYS A 189 -4.90 -11.14 9.51
CA LYS A 189 -6.21 -11.18 10.20
C LYS A 189 -6.88 -9.80 10.26
N GLU A 190 -6.10 -8.76 10.50
CA GLU A 190 -6.61 -7.38 10.55
C GLU A 190 -7.12 -6.94 9.17
N LEU A 191 -6.36 -7.27 8.11
CA LEU A 191 -6.76 -6.95 6.74
C LEU A 191 -8.01 -7.74 6.30
N VAL A 192 -8.10 -9.02 6.67
CA VAL A 192 -9.30 -9.85 6.44
C VAL A 192 -10.51 -9.27 7.14
N PHE A 193 -10.35 -8.85 8.40
CA PHE A 193 -11.43 -8.21 9.16
C PHE A 193 -11.90 -6.91 8.49
N ALA A 194 -10.96 -6.09 8.03
CA ALA A 194 -11.26 -4.88 7.29
C ALA A 194 -12.09 -5.15 6.03
N ILE A 195 -11.59 -6.04 5.17
CA ILE A 195 -12.23 -6.37 3.89
C ILE A 195 -13.65 -6.89 4.09
N ARG A 196 -13.89 -7.66 5.17
CA ARG A 196 -15.23 -8.16 5.49
C ARG A 196 -16.21 -7.07 5.88
N ASN A 197 -15.74 -6.02 6.55
CA ASN A 197 -16.56 -4.91 7.03
C ASN A 197 -16.69 -3.75 6.03
N ILE A 198 -16.06 -3.85 4.87
CA ILE A 198 -16.23 -2.85 3.80
C ILE A 198 -17.49 -3.18 3.00
N ASP A 199 -18.52 -2.32 3.13
CA ASP A 199 -19.78 -2.43 2.40
C ASP A 199 -19.69 -1.80 1.00
N SER A 200 -18.97 -0.68 0.88
CA SER A 200 -18.83 0.02 -0.40
C SER A 200 -17.84 -0.71 -1.32
N ALA A 201 -18.34 -1.24 -2.43
CA ALA A 201 -17.49 -1.88 -3.45
C ALA A 201 -16.47 -0.91 -4.06
N HIS A 202 -16.86 0.36 -4.26
CA HIS A 202 -15.96 1.42 -4.72
C HIS A 202 -14.80 1.64 -3.75
N TYR A 203 -15.10 1.77 -2.45
CA TYR A 203 -14.06 1.91 -1.43
C TYR A 203 -13.20 0.65 -1.34
N LEU A 204 -13.78 -0.55 -1.46
CA LEU A 204 -13.06 -1.81 -1.45
C LEU A 204 -11.99 -1.90 -2.56
N VAL A 205 -12.33 -1.50 -3.78
CA VAL A 205 -11.39 -1.50 -4.92
C VAL A 205 -10.21 -0.59 -4.63
N ASN A 206 -10.45 0.61 -4.14
CA ASN A 206 -9.40 1.56 -3.79
C ASN A 206 -8.57 1.07 -2.59
N PHE A 207 -9.21 0.51 -1.58
CA PHE A 207 -8.56 -0.04 -0.38
C PHE A 207 -7.63 -1.21 -0.74
N LEU A 208 -8.09 -2.14 -1.56
CA LEU A 208 -7.27 -3.26 -2.02
C LEU A 208 -6.13 -2.79 -2.91
N GLY A 209 -6.39 -1.87 -3.86
CA GLY A 209 -5.34 -1.28 -4.69
C GLY A 209 -4.22 -0.61 -3.90
N ALA A 210 -4.55 0.03 -2.78
CA ALA A 210 -3.57 0.65 -1.90
C ALA A 210 -2.75 -0.38 -1.10
N ASN A 211 -3.40 -1.41 -0.55
CA ASN A 211 -2.82 -2.31 0.46
C ASN A 211 -2.20 -3.60 -0.09
N ILE A 212 -2.48 -3.97 -1.34
CA ILE A 212 -1.88 -5.15 -1.97
C ILE A 212 -0.43 -4.86 -2.38
N PRO A 213 0.46 -5.86 -2.35
CA PRO A 213 1.88 -5.71 -2.69
C PRO A 213 2.09 -5.57 -4.21
N LEU A 214 1.54 -4.51 -4.78
CA LEU A 214 1.76 -4.09 -6.17
C LEU A 214 2.85 -3.03 -6.23
N SER A 215 3.58 -2.98 -7.35
CA SER A 215 4.55 -1.91 -7.61
C SER A 215 3.84 -0.55 -7.72
N ALA A 216 4.59 0.55 -7.47
CA ALA A 216 4.05 1.90 -7.61
C ALA A 216 3.50 2.16 -9.02
N THR A 217 4.13 1.62 -10.05
CA THR A 217 3.68 1.70 -11.44
C THR A 217 2.32 1.02 -11.64
N GLN A 218 2.14 -0.20 -11.12
CA GLN A 218 0.87 -0.93 -11.19
C GLN A 218 -0.24 -0.22 -10.41
N LYS A 219 0.07 0.29 -9.21
CA LYS A 219 -0.87 1.08 -8.41
C LYS A 219 -1.29 2.35 -9.15
N GLN A 220 -0.34 3.02 -9.81
CA GLN A 220 -0.63 4.21 -10.59
C GLN A 220 -1.47 3.90 -11.85
N GLU A 221 -1.23 2.77 -12.52
CA GLU A 221 -2.06 2.29 -13.61
C GLU A 221 -3.52 2.12 -13.15
N LEU A 222 -3.73 1.46 -12.01
CA LEU A 222 -5.07 1.31 -11.41
C LEU A 222 -5.71 2.66 -11.10
N LEU A 223 -4.96 3.59 -10.50
CA LEU A 223 -5.48 4.90 -10.16
C LEU A 223 -5.92 5.70 -11.40
N THR A 224 -5.23 5.52 -12.53
CA THR A 224 -5.54 6.23 -13.78
C THR A 224 -6.86 5.79 -14.41
N ILE A 225 -7.31 4.55 -14.16
CA ILE A 225 -8.58 4.04 -14.70
C ILE A 225 -9.74 4.75 -14.02
N SER A 226 -10.55 5.48 -14.79
CA SER A 226 -11.69 6.26 -14.27
C SER A 226 -12.93 5.40 -14.01
N ASN A 227 -13.13 4.34 -14.78
CA ASN A 227 -14.26 3.43 -14.63
C ASN A 227 -13.96 2.41 -13.51
N ILE A 228 -14.79 2.39 -12.47
CA ILE A 228 -14.59 1.52 -11.29
C ILE A 228 -14.70 0.03 -11.65
N LYS A 229 -15.58 -0.33 -12.59
CA LYS A 229 -15.71 -1.72 -13.05
C LYS A 229 -14.46 -2.18 -13.80
N GLU A 230 -13.90 -1.35 -14.66
CA GLU A 230 -12.66 -1.65 -15.37
C GLU A 230 -11.46 -1.70 -14.40
N ARG A 231 -11.41 -0.78 -13.43
CA ARG A 231 -10.38 -0.78 -12.38
C ARG A 231 -10.45 -2.07 -11.55
N LEU A 232 -11.65 -2.50 -11.16
CA LEU A 232 -11.89 -3.75 -10.46
C LEU A 232 -11.42 -4.96 -11.27
N PHE A 233 -11.75 -5.02 -12.56
CA PHE A 233 -11.31 -6.09 -13.45
C PHE A 233 -9.78 -6.12 -13.57
N LYS A 234 -9.15 -4.96 -13.76
CA LYS A 234 -7.69 -4.85 -13.83
C LYS A 234 -7.01 -5.26 -12.52
N LEU A 235 -7.57 -4.86 -11.39
CA LEU A 235 -7.09 -5.28 -10.07
C LEU A 235 -7.20 -6.80 -9.89
N TYR A 236 -8.31 -7.41 -10.31
CA TYR A 236 -8.49 -8.86 -10.27
C TYR A 236 -7.46 -9.60 -11.14
N GLU A 237 -7.20 -9.08 -12.35
CA GLU A 237 -6.16 -9.61 -13.25
C GLU A 237 -4.77 -9.57 -12.58
N MET A 238 -4.38 -8.41 -12.04
CA MET A 238 -3.08 -8.23 -11.37
C MET A 238 -2.93 -9.15 -10.14
N LEU A 239 -3.99 -9.28 -9.33
CA LEU A 239 -4.00 -10.19 -8.20
C LEU A 239 -3.89 -11.66 -8.58
N THR A 240 -4.56 -12.07 -9.66
CA THR A 240 -4.46 -13.42 -10.17
C THR A 240 -3.03 -13.74 -10.61
N GLN A 241 -2.36 -12.80 -11.28
CA GLN A 241 -0.96 -12.95 -11.68
C GLN A 241 -0.03 -13.04 -10.45
N GLU A 242 -0.24 -12.20 -9.44
CA GLU A 242 0.56 -12.23 -8.22
C GLU A 242 0.35 -13.54 -7.43
N ALA A 243 -0.90 -14.04 -7.37
CA ALA A 243 -1.21 -15.33 -6.77
C ALA A 243 -0.46 -16.49 -7.45
N GLN A 244 -0.44 -16.51 -8.77
CA GLN A 244 0.30 -17.51 -9.54
C GLN A 244 1.81 -17.44 -9.30
N LEU A 245 2.38 -16.22 -9.25
CA LEU A 245 3.80 -16.04 -8.95
C LEU A 245 4.16 -16.50 -7.54
N LEU A 246 3.33 -16.20 -6.54
CA LEU A 246 3.53 -16.66 -5.16
C LEU A 246 3.47 -18.19 -5.07
N GLN A 247 2.53 -18.83 -5.77
CA GLN A 247 2.44 -20.29 -5.83
C GLN A 247 3.71 -20.91 -6.43
N ILE A 248 4.19 -20.39 -7.56
CA ILE A 248 5.42 -20.86 -8.21
C ILE A 248 6.62 -20.70 -7.27
N LYS A 249 6.74 -19.56 -6.57
CA LYS A 249 7.82 -19.32 -5.59
C LYS A 249 7.76 -20.34 -4.45
N ALA A 250 6.56 -20.62 -3.92
CA ALA A 250 6.36 -21.59 -2.84
C ALA A 250 6.75 -23.02 -3.30
N ASP A 251 6.37 -23.42 -4.51
CA ASP A 251 6.72 -24.72 -5.07
C ASP A 251 8.23 -24.88 -5.29
N ILE A 252 8.90 -23.83 -5.78
CA ILE A 252 10.37 -23.82 -5.91
C ILE A 252 11.05 -23.94 -4.54
N GLN A 253 10.60 -23.18 -3.54
CA GLN A 253 11.17 -23.23 -2.19
C GLN A 253 10.97 -24.61 -1.55
N SER A 254 9.80 -25.21 -1.72
CA SER A 254 9.52 -26.56 -1.22
C SER A 254 10.47 -27.60 -1.84
N LYS A 255 10.61 -27.61 -3.16
CA LYS A 255 11.54 -28.50 -3.87
C LYS A 255 12.97 -28.31 -3.43
N THR A 256 13.45 -27.06 -3.38
CA THR A 256 14.82 -26.77 -2.93
C THR A 256 15.07 -27.26 -1.51
N ARG A 257 14.08 -27.13 -0.61
CA ARG A 257 14.18 -27.63 0.77
C ARG A 257 14.21 -29.16 0.82
N GLU A 258 13.44 -29.82 0.01
CA GLU A 258 13.44 -31.29 -0.11
C GLU A 258 14.79 -31.79 -0.63
N ASP A 259 15.32 -31.18 -1.69
CA ASP A 259 16.64 -31.53 -2.24
C ASP A 259 17.78 -31.33 -1.23
N LEU A 260 17.77 -30.21 -0.50
CA LEU A 260 18.76 -29.95 0.56
C LEU A 260 18.66 -30.98 1.70
N ASN A 261 17.46 -31.32 2.14
CA ASN A 261 17.24 -32.34 3.16
C ASN A 261 17.73 -33.73 2.68
N GLN A 262 17.50 -34.07 1.43
CA GLN A 262 18.00 -35.31 0.84
C GLN A 262 19.52 -35.34 0.80
N GLN A 263 20.16 -34.28 0.31
CA GLN A 263 21.63 -34.18 0.27
C GLN A 263 22.25 -34.26 1.68
N GLN A 264 21.67 -33.58 2.68
CA GLN A 264 22.12 -33.68 4.05
C GLN A 264 22.03 -35.11 4.62
N ARG A 265 20.90 -35.78 4.30
CA ARG A 265 20.70 -37.17 4.72
C ARG A 265 21.70 -38.13 4.05
N GLU A 266 21.95 -37.96 2.77
CA GLU A 266 22.93 -38.74 2.03
C GLU A 266 24.35 -38.52 2.59
N HIS A 267 24.72 -37.27 2.84
CA HIS A 267 26.02 -36.96 3.44
C HIS A 267 26.16 -37.55 4.84
N PHE A 268 25.14 -37.47 5.68
CA PHE A 268 25.12 -38.09 6.99
C PHE A 268 25.28 -39.61 6.93
N LEU A 269 24.55 -40.27 6.04
CA LEU A 269 24.70 -41.72 5.83
C LEU A 269 26.10 -42.12 5.34
N GLN A 270 26.68 -41.36 4.43
CA GLN A 270 28.05 -41.57 3.96
C GLN A 270 29.06 -41.45 5.09
N GLN A 271 28.93 -40.42 5.97
CA GLN A 271 29.76 -40.30 7.15
C GLN A 271 29.64 -41.50 8.10
N GLN A 272 28.40 -41.95 8.37
CA GLN A 272 28.21 -43.15 9.21
C GLN A 272 28.86 -44.40 8.62
N ILE A 273 28.71 -44.63 7.31
CA ILE A 273 29.36 -45.75 6.61
C ILE A 273 30.87 -45.66 6.78
N ARG A 274 31.46 -44.46 6.61
CA ARG A 274 32.89 -44.26 6.76
C ARG A 274 33.36 -44.54 8.18
N THR A 275 32.66 -44.06 9.20
CA THR A 275 32.97 -44.31 10.61
C THR A 275 32.93 -45.82 10.94
N ILE A 276 31.89 -46.52 10.47
CA ILE A 276 31.76 -47.96 10.66
C ILE A 276 32.89 -48.73 9.96
N GLN A 277 33.29 -48.31 8.75
CA GLN A 277 34.43 -48.91 8.03
C GLN A 277 35.77 -48.70 8.77
N GLU A 278 35.97 -47.51 9.35
CA GLU A 278 37.15 -47.18 10.14
C GLU A 278 37.21 -48.03 11.44
N GLU A 279 36.06 -48.20 12.13
CA GLU A 279 35.96 -49.06 13.31
C GLU A 279 36.19 -50.56 13.01
N LEU A 280 35.66 -51.06 11.89
CA LEU A 280 35.85 -52.45 11.45
C LEU A 280 37.27 -52.71 10.93
N GLY A 281 37.88 -51.71 10.25
CA GLY A 281 39.25 -51.84 9.74
C GLY A 281 40.33 -51.70 10.82
N GLY A 282 40.04 -51.02 11.95
CA GLY A 282 40.91 -50.90 13.11
C GLY A 282 41.04 -52.17 13.94
N ASN A 283 40.13 -53.16 13.78
CA ASN A 283 40.17 -54.43 14.52
C ASN A 283 40.91 -55.58 13.79
N MET A 284 41.60 -55.29 12.69
CA MET A 284 42.38 -56.30 11.93
C MET A 284 43.91 -56.12 12.07
N GLN A 285 44.39 -55.44 13.11
CA GLN A 285 45.81 -55.39 13.44
C GLN A 285 45.99 -55.71 14.94
N ASP A 286 45.81 -57.02 15.28
CA ASP A 286 46.48 -57.69 16.41
C ASP A 286 46.61 -59.19 16.09
#